data_c327254251687523db44f8f8f5d779d0
#
_entry.id   c327254251687523db44f8f8f5d779d0
#
_cell.length_a   1.000
_cell.length_b   1.000
_cell.length_c   1.000
_cell.angle_alpha   90.00
_cell.angle_beta   90.00
_cell.angle_gamma   90.00
#
_symmetry.space_group_name_H-M   'P 1'
#
loop_
_entity.id
_entity.type
_entity.pdbx_description
1 polymer ?
#
loop_
_entity_poly.entity_id
_entity_poly.type
_entity_poly.pdbx_seq_one_letter_code
_entity_poly.pdbx_strand_id
1 'polypeptide(L)'
;MLSNKNLDTLFTKARSHKAWLNKDITNHQIDQIYNLLKFAPTSGNCCPARFTFIKTNDSKNRLKPALDKGNIEQAMDAPCVVIISYDTEFYESLSILSPHSDAKANFVGKENKVKNTAEFNSTLQGAYFIMASRSVGLDCCPMLGFNKEMLNKEFFPDGKYKSLFICGIGYGDSSKLYERAPRLDFIEACCIV
;
A
#
# COMPACT_ATOMS: atom_id res chain seq x y z
N MET A 1 12.63 6.79 22.35
CA MET A 1 13.31 6.09 21.23
C MET A 1 12.72 4.69 21.11
N LEU A 2 12.51 4.18 19.89
CA LEU A 2 12.02 2.79 19.71
C LEU A 2 13.09 1.79 20.22
N SER A 3 12.63 0.65 20.75
CA SER A 3 13.54 -0.44 21.12
C SER A 3 14.18 -1.07 19.87
N ASN A 4 15.33 -1.72 20.03
CA ASN A 4 15.98 -2.46 18.92
C ASN A 4 15.04 -3.53 18.35
N LYS A 5 14.23 -4.20 19.18
CA LYS A 5 13.22 -5.15 18.72
C LYS A 5 12.19 -4.50 17.78
N ASN A 6 11.74 -3.29 18.09
CA ASN A 6 10.80 -2.56 17.25
C ASN A 6 11.45 -2.12 15.93
N LEU A 7 12.72 -1.66 15.97
CA LEU A 7 13.49 -1.33 14.78
C LEU A 7 13.71 -2.57 13.89
N ASP A 8 14.01 -3.71 14.48
CA ASP A 8 14.12 -4.99 13.77
C ASP A 8 12.81 -5.34 13.04
N THR A 9 11.68 -5.25 13.74
CA THR A 9 10.36 -5.57 13.17
C THR A 9 10.01 -4.65 12.00
N LEU A 10 10.26 -3.36 12.13
CA LEU A 10 9.85 -2.39 11.13
C LEU A 10 10.84 -2.30 9.95
N PHE A 11 12.16 -2.46 10.19
CA PHE A 11 13.20 -2.15 9.22
C PHE A 11 14.21 -3.28 9.05
N THR A 12 15.06 -3.54 10.05
CA THR A 12 16.30 -4.28 9.85
C THR A 12 16.11 -5.77 9.62
N LYS A 13 15.10 -6.40 10.21
CA LYS A 13 14.73 -7.80 9.98
C LYS A 13 13.50 -7.98 9.09
N ALA A 14 12.78 -6.90 8.80
CA ALA A 14 11.62 -6.96 7.90
C ALA A 14 12.03 -7.42 6.50
N ARG A 15 11.19 -8.27 5.88
CA ARG A 15 11.42 -8.84 4.55
C ARG A 15 10.13 -8.74 3.71
N SER A 16 10.29 -8.79 2.38
CA SER A 16 9.18 -9.04 1.47
C SER A 16 9.02 -10.54 1.28
N HIS A 17 7.92 -11.10 1.77
CA HIS A 17 7.65 -12.53 1.72
C HIS A 17 6.85 -12.88 0.47
N LYS A 18 7.28 -13.94 -0.24
CA LYS A 18 6.59 -14.46 -1.43
C LYS A 18 5.82 -15.74 -1.13
N ALA A 19 6.08 -16.37 0.00
CA ALA A 19 5.38 -17.55 0.50
C ALA A 19 4.81 -17.25 1.88
N TRP A 20 3.70 -17.92 2.20
CA TRP A 20 2.89 -17.60 3.36
C TRP A 20 2.59 -18.85 4.19
N LEU A 21 2.52 -18.67 5.49
CA LEU A 21 1.99 -19.68 6.39
C LEU A 21 0.46 -19.74 6.23
N ASN A 22 -0.10 -20.94 6.37
CA ASN A 22 -1.56 -21.14 6.36
C ASN A 22 -2.20 -20.59 7.65
N LYS A 23 -2.29 -19.26 7.72
CA LYS A 23 -2.87 -18.54 8.86
C LYS A 23 -3.57 -17.29 8.39
N ASP A 24 -4.87 -17.20 8.70
CA ASP A 24 -5.69 -16.05 8.30
C ASP A 24 -5.34 -14.78 9.08
N ILE A 25 -5.65 -13.65 8.46
CA ILE A 25 -5.66 -12.33 9.10
C ILE A 25 -7.09 -11.97 9.51
N THR A 26 -7.21 -11.34 10.67
CA THR A 26 -8.50 -10.93 11.23
C THR A 26 -8.91 -9.55 10.73
N ASN A 27 -10.22 -9.27 10.74
CA ASN A 27 -10.70 -7.92 10.45
C ASN A 27 -10.21 -6.91 11.49
N HIS A 28 -10.03 -7.34 12.75
CA HIS A 28 -9.43 -6.49 13.79
C HIS A 28 -8.01 -6.02 13.44
N GLN A 29 -7.18 -6.92 12.87
CA GLN A 29 -5.85 -6.53 12.40
C GLN A 29 -5.93 -5.53 11.24
N ILE A 30 -6.90 -5.68 10.34
CA ILE A 30 -7.14 -4.72 9.24
C ILE A 30 -7.50 -3.35 9.81
N ASP A 31 -8.40 -3.29 10.80
CA ASP A 31 -8.78 -2.05 11.47
C ASP A 31 -7.58 -1.40 12.19
N GLN A 32 -6.76 -2.21 12.87
CA GLN A 32 -5.53 -1.74 13.50
C GLN A 32 -4.55 -1.12 12.48
N ILE A 33 -4.35 -1.78 11.34
CA ILE A 33 -3.51 -1.26 10.25
C ILE A 33 -4.02 0.10 9.80
N TYR A 34 -5.34 0.22 9.53
CA TYR A 34 -5.91 1.49 9.07
C TYR A 34 -5.78 2.58 10.14
N ASN A 35 -6.03 2.27 11.39
CA ASN A 35 -5.92 3.22 12.50
C ASN A 35 -4.51 3.76 12.73
N LEU A 36 -3.48 3.04 12.28
CA LEU A 36 -2.09 3.50 12.28
C LEU A 36 -1.74 4.26 11.01
N LEU A 37 -2.02 3.69 9.84
CA LEU A 37 -1.63 4.28 8.56
C LEU A 37 -2.34 5.60 8.25
N LYS A 38 -3.54 5.85 8.78
CA LYS A 38 -4.29 7.08 8.56
C LYS A 38 -3.55 8.34 9.05
N PHE A 39 -2.54 8.18 9.92
CA PHE A 39 -1.68 9.28 10.39
C PHE A 39 -0.47 9.54 9.47
N ALA A 40 -0.38 8.88 8.32
CA ALA A 40 0.62 9.19 7.33
C ALA A 40 0.51 10.65 6.89
N PRO A 41 1.61 11.41 6.86
CA PRO A 41 1.59 12.80 6.39
C PRO A 41 1.30 12.85 4.89
N THR A 42 0.45 13.80 4.50
CA THR A 42 0.16 14.10 3.10
C THR A 42 0.12 15.61 2.88
N SER A 43 0.41 16.06 1.67
CA SER A 43 0.39 17.47 1.29
C SER A 43 -0.99 18.09 1.57
N GLY A 44 -1.04 19.09 2.43
CA GLY A 44 -2.32 19.73 2.81
C GLY A 44 -3.34 18.76 3.42
N ASN A 45 -2.87 17.69 4.06
CA ASN A 45 -3.71 16.64 4.63
C ASN A 45 -4.71 16.03 3.63
N CYS A 46 -4.31 15.88 2.35
CA CYS A 46 -5.24 15.50 1.29
C CYS A 46 -5.66 14.02 1.29
N CYS A 47 -4.95 13.14 1.98
CA CYS A 47 -5.29 11.74 2.24
C CYS A 47 -5.94 10.99 1.04
N PRO A 48 -5.30 10.95 -0.14
CA PRO A 48 -5.95 10.45 -1.35
C PRO A 48 -6.00 8.93 -1.46
N ALA A 49 -5.24 8.18 -0.64
CA ALA A 49 -5.17 6.73 -0.75
C ALA A 49 -6.49 6.04 -0.40
N ARG A 50 -6.75 4.94 -1.12
CA ARG A 50 -7.83 3.99 -0.83
C ARG A 50 -7.25 2.59 -0.81
N PHE A 51 -7.75 1.75 0.12
CA PHE A 51 -7.23 0.42 0.39
C PHE A 51 -8.35 -0.60 0.22
N THR A 52 -8.26 -1.46 -0.80
CA THR A 52 -9.23 -2.52 -1.06
C THR A 52 -8.65 -3.86 -0.66
N PHE A 53 -9.23 -4.50 0.35
CA PHE A 53 -8.76 -5.76 0.92
C PHE A 53 -9.44 -6.95 0.23
N ILE A 54 -8.65 -7.80 -0.42
CA ILE A 54 -9.05 -8.98 -1.18
C ILE A 54 -8.70 -10.22 -0.35
N LYS A 55 -9.72 -10.83 0.28
CA LYS A 55 -9.54 -11.98 1.20
C LYS A 55 -10.19 -13.26 0.69
N THR A 56 -11.32 -13.17 0.01
CA THR A 56 -12.06 -14.36 -0.42
C THR A 56 -11.46 -14.97 -1.68
N ASN A 57 -11.63 -16.29 -1.86
CA ASN A 57 -11.20 -16.97 -3.08
C ASN A 57 -11.86 -16.37 -4.32
N ASP A 58 -13.13 -15.98 -4.24
CA ASP A 58 -13.83 -15.32 -5.32
C ASP A 58 -13.15 -14.00 -5.72
N SER A 59 -12.93 -13.11 -4.76
CA SER A 59 -12.26 -11.83 -5.03
C SER A 59 -10.81 -12.00 -5.54
N LYS A 60 -10.08 -13.02 -5.06
CA LYS A 60 -8.75 -13.36 -5.58
C LYS A 60 -8.81 -13.89 -7.02
N ASN A 61 -9.81 -14.71 -7.36
CA ASN A 61 -10.00 -15.19 -8.72
C ASN A 61 -10.32 -14.05 -9.70
N ARG A 62 -11.03 -13.03 -9.26
CA ARG A 62 -11.27 -11.80 -10.03
C ARG A 62 -9.99 -10.98 -10.23
N LEU A 63 -9.09 -10.96 -9.24
CA LEU A 63 -7.79 -10.29 -9.34
C LEU A 63 -6.81 -11.01 -10.28
N LYS A 64 -6.82 -12.35 -10.25
CA LYS A 64 -5.83 -13.19 -10.92
C LYS A 64 -5.56 -12.87 -12.39
N PRO A 65 -6.57 -12.58 -13.25
CA PRO A 65 -6.34 -12.27 -14.66
C PRO A 65 -5.51 -11.00 -14.89
N ALA A 66 -5.51 -10.08 -13.94
CA ALA A 66 -4.73 -8.84 -14.04
C ALA A 66 -3.27 -9.01 -13.60
N LEU A 67 -2.90 -10.12 -12.95
CA LEU A 67 -1.55 -10.31 -12.40
C LEU A 67 -0.55 -10.77 -13.48
N ASP A 68 0.66 -10.23 -13.44
CA ASP A 68 1.79 -10.78 -14.20
C ASP A 68 2.15 -12.16 -13.66
N LYS A 69 2.61 -13.05 -14.56
CA LYS A 69 2.93 -14.45 -14.23
C LYS A 69 3.79 -14.60 -12.96
N GLY A 70 4.79 -13.73 -12.79
CA GLY A 70 5.69 -13.76 -11.63
C GLY A 70 5.07 -13.36 -10.30
N ASN A 71 3.84 -12.81 -10.31
CA ASN A 71 3.15 -12.37 -9.11
C ASN A 71 1.92 -13.24 -8.75
N ILE A 72 1.52 -14.16 -9.64
CA ILE A 72 0.30 -14.95 -9.44
C ILE A 72 0.40 -15.78 -8.16
N GLU A 73 1.43 -16.62 -8.04
CA GLU A 73 1.59 -17.55 -6.91
C GLU A 73 1.58 -16.79 -5.58
N GLN A 74 2.48 -15.81 -5.43
CA GLN A 74 2.63 -15.06 -4.19
C GLN A 74 1.39 -14.22 -3.82
N ALA A 75 0.58 -13.79 -4.80
CA ALA A 75 -0.66 -13.07 -4.55
C ALA A 75 -1.81 -14.02 -4.21
N MET A 76 -1.93 -15.14 -4.94
CA MET A 76 -3.02 -16.09 -4.71
C MET A 76 -2.88 -16.83 -3.37
N ASP A 77 -1.65 -17.11 -2.94
CA ASP A 77 -1.36 -17.80 -1.69
C ASP A 77 -1.41 -16.87 -0.46
N ALA A 78 -1.27 -15.55 -0.66
CA ALA A 78 -1.37 -14.60 0.45
C ALA A 78 -2.75 -14.69 1.15
N PRO A 79 -2.83 -14.67 2.50
CA PRO A 79 -4.12 -14.61 3.20
C PRO A 79 -5.00 -13.45 2.76
N CYS A 80 -4.38 -12.32 2.42
CA CYS A 80 -5.05 -11.16 1.85
C CYS A 80 -4.13 -10.43 0.88
N VAL A 81 -4.70 -9.92 -0.22
CA VAL A 81 -4.05 -8.95 -1.10
C VAL A 81 -4.76 -7.61 -0.96
N VAL A 82 -4.00 -6.55 -0.83
CA VAL A 82 -4.55 -5.20 -0.74
C VAL A 82 -4.22 -4.44 -2.02
N ILE A 83 -5.23 -3.87 -2.66
CA ILE A 83 -5.02 -2.91 -3.73
C ILE A 83 -4.86 -1.54 -3.09
N ILE A 84 -3.70 -0.94 -3.27
CA ILE A 84 -3.44 0.45 -2.92
C ILE A 84 -3.74 1.29 -4.15
N SER A 85 -4.73 2.17 -4.03
CA SER A 85 -5.21 3.04 -5.10
C SER A 85 -5.28 4.49 -4.64
N TYR A 86 -5.47 5.42 -5.55
CA TYR A 86 -5.79 6.80 -5.23
C TYR A 86 -7.19 7.17 -5.71
N ASP A 87 -7.82 8.07 -4.98
CA ASP A 87 -9.08 8.70 -5.34
C ASP A 87 -8.80 9.87 -6.29
N THR A 88 -9.40 9.84 -7.48
CA THR A 88 -9.25 10.90 -8.50
C THR A 88 -9.96 12.20 -8.10
N GLU A 89 -10.85 12.12 -7.11
CA GLU A 89 -11.63 13.22 -6.58
C GLU A 89 -11.32 13.51 -5.10
N PHE A 90 -10.12 13.12 -4.62
CA PHE A 90 -9.74 13.30 -3.21
C PHE A 90 -9.98 14.74 -2.69
N TYR A 91 -9.90 15.73 -3.57
CA TYR A 91 -10.07 17.13 -3.24
C TYR A 91 -11.50 17.47 -2.77
N GLU A 92 -12.49 16.63 -3.05
CA GLU A 92 -13.84 16.77 -2.51
C GLU A 92 -13.89 16.64 -0.98
N SER A 93 -12.96 15.92 -0.38
CA SER A 93 -12.85 15.75 1.08
C SER A 93 -12.07 16.87 1.78
N LEU A 94 -11.47 17.81 1.04
CA LEU A 94 -10.59 18.83 1.62
C LEU A 94 -11.32 19.82 2.53
N SER A 95 -12.62 20.05 2.33
CA SER A 95 -13.44 20.86 3.24
C SER A 95 -13.46 20.29 4.67
N ILE A 96 -13.30 18.96 4.81
CA ILE A 96 -13.24 18.26 6.10
C ILE A 96 -11.78 18.09 6.55
N LEU A 97 -10.89 17.69 5.62
CA LEU A 97 -9.51 17.34 5.94
C LEU A 97 -8.59 18.56 6.12
N SER A 98 -8.93 19.70 5.52
CA SER A 98 -8.18 20.96 5.59
C SER A 98 -9.13 22.14 5.77
N PRO A 99 -9.89 22.21 6.88
CA PRO A 99 -11.01 23.14 7.06
C PRO A 99 -10.61 24.62 7.16
N HIS A 100 -9.31 24.90 7.33
CA HIS A 100 -8.79 26.27 7.51
C HIS A 100 -8.38 26.94 6.18
N SER A 101 -8.59 26.30 5.03
CA SER A 101 -8.22 26.82 3.73
C SER A 101 -9.20 26.37 2.64
N ASP A 102 -9.36 27.18 1.59
CA ASP A 102 -10.06 26.76 0.37
C ASP A 102 -9.11 25.93 -0.52
N ALA A 103 -8.64 24.80 0.05
CA ALA A 103 -7.69 23.93 -0.62
C ALA A 103 -8.29 23.26 -1.87
N LYS A 104 -9.62 23.04 -1.91
CA LYS A 104 -10.31 22.42 -3.06
C LYS A 104 -10.13 23.22 -4.34
N ALA A 105 -10.25 24.55 -4.28
CA ALA A 105 -10.08 25.43 -5.46
C ALA A 105 -8.71 25.27 -6.15
N ASN A 106 -7.71 24.77 -5.43
CA ASN A 106 -6.39 24.49 -6.00
C ASN A 106 -6.36 23.29 -6.96
N PHE A 107 -7.40 22.46 -7.00
CA PHE A 107 -7.46 21.21 -7.76
C PHE A 107 -8.54 21.19 -8.83
N VAL A 108 -9.65 21.87 -8.65
CA VAL A 108 -10.77 21.91 -9.59
C VAL A 108 -10.27 22.34 -10.96
N GLY A 109 -10.56 21.53 -12.01
CA GLY A 109 -10.15 21.76 -13.39
C GLY A 109 -8.64 21.56 -13.69
N LYS A 110 -7.87 21.00 -12.77
CA LYS A 110 -6.41 20.82 -12.91
C LYS A 110 -6.02 19.34 -12.86
N GLU A 111 -6.46 18.55 -13.84
CA GLU A 111 -6.32 17.08 -13.87
C GLU A 111 -4.88 16.59 -13.61
N ASN A 112 -3.87 17.17 -14.26
CA ASN A 112 -2.48 16.78 -14.06
C ASN A 112 -2.02 17.02 -12.60
N LYS A 113 -2.43 18.13 -11.99
CA LYS A 113 -2.11 18.43 -10.60
C LYS A 113 -2.82 17.45 -9.65
N VAL A 114 -4.09 17.16 -9.92
CA VAL A 114 -4.86 16.15 -9.17
C VAL A 114 -4.14 14.82 -9.21
N LYS A 115 -3.85 14.31 -10.42
CA LYS A 115 -3.16 13.03 -10.62
C LYS A 115 -1.82 12.98 -9.88
N ASN A 116 -0.93 13.93 -10.12
CA ASN A 116 0.41 13.94 -9.54
C ASN A 116 0.34 14.01 -8.00
N THR A 117 -0.54 14.85 -7.45
CA THR A 117 -0.72 14.97 -6.01
C THR A 117 -1.28 13.68 -5.42
N ALA A 118 -2.27 13.07 -6.07
CA ALA A 118 -2.88 11.83 -5.62
C ALA A 118 -1.90 10.66 -5.65
N GLU A 119 -1.17 10.46 -6.75
CA GLU A 119 -0.19 9.38 -6.89
C GLU A 119 0.93 9.51 -5.86
N PHE A 120 1.53 10.69 -5.72
CA PHE A 120 2.61 10.93 -4.77
C PHE A 120 2.19 10.67 -3.32
N ASN A 121 1.09 11.28 -2.89
CA ASN A 121 0.63 11.17 -1.50
C ASN A 121 0.06 9.78 -1.18
N SER A 122 -0.58 9.11 -2.13
CA SER A 122 -1.03 7.72 -1.93
C SER A 122 0.15 6.74 -1.85
N THR A 123 1.27 7.02 -2.53
CA THR A 123 2.50 6.24 -2.39
C THR A 123 3.09 6.39 -0.99
N LEU A 124 3.10 7.60 -0.41
CA LEU A 124 3.48 7.83 0.98
C LEU A 124 2.58 7.04 1.95
N GLN A 125 1.26 7.14 1.78
CA GLN A 125 0.31 6.38 2.61
C GLN A 125 0.48 4.86 2.41
N GLY A 126 0.83 4.40 1.20
CA GLY A 126 1.15 3.01 0.93
C GLY A 126 2.42 2.52 1.64
N ALA A 127 3.44 3.37 1.79
CA ALA A 127 4.60 3.07 2.62
C ALA A 127 4.22 2.94 4.10
N TYR A 128 3.38 3.83 4.61
CA TYR A 128 2.83 3.73 5.96
C TYR A 128 1.98 2.48 6.15
N PHE A 129 1.22 2.05 5.13
CA PHE A 129 0.49 0.78 5.15
C PHE A 129 1.44 -0.40 5.40
N ILE A 130 2.59 -0.46 4.73
CA ILE A 130 3.59 -1.51 4.93
C ILE A 130 4.13 -1.47 6.37
N MET A 131 4.44 -0.28 6.88
CA MET A 131 4.96 -0.11 8.23
C MET A 131 3.90 -0.47 9.29
N ALA A 132 2.65 -0.06 9.10
CA ALA A 132 1.53 -0.39 9.97
C ALA A 132 1.27 -1.91 9.99
N SER A 133 1.29 -2.58 8.83
CA SER A 133 1.14 -4.04 8.74
C SER A 133 2.22 -4.76 9.53
N ARG A 134 3.49 -4.34 9.40
CA ARG A 134 4.61 -4.91 10.18
C ARG A 134 4.43 -4.68 11.69
N SER A 135 3.97 -3.50 12.08
CA SER A 135 3.79 -3.17 13.51
C SER A 135 2.73 -4.02 14.20
N VAL A 136 1.75 -4.55 13.47
CA VAL A 136 0.74 -5.49 13.98
C VAL A 136 1.12 -6.95 13.78
N GLY A 137 2.39 -7.22 13.41
CA GLY A 137 2.95 -8.58 13.30
C GLY A 137 2.62 -9.29 11.99
N LEU A 138 2.32 -8.57 10.92
CA LEU A 138 2.13 -9.12 9.59
C LEU A 138 3.33 -8.79 8.69
N ASP A 139 3.61 -9.70 7.76
CA ASP A 139 4.56 -9.50 6.68
C ASP A 139 3.88 -8.95 5.44
N CYS A 140 4.68 -8.36 4.54
CA CYS A 140 4.22 -7.70 3.35
C CYS A 140 4.97 -8.19 2.10
N CYS A 141 4.27 -8.16 0.96
CA CYS A 141 4.84 -8.35 -0.37
C CYS A 141 4.27 -7.30 -1.33
N PRO A 142 4.87 -6.10 -1.43
CA PRO A 142 4.45 -5.11 -2.42
C PRO A 142 4.84 -5.55 -3.83
N MET A 143 3.92 -5.36 -4.79
CA MET A 143 4.05 -5.82 -6.18
C MET A 143 3.54 -4.74 -7.14
N LEU A 144 4.29 -4.54 -8.24
CA LEU A 144 3.94 -3.62 -9.34
C LEU A 144 3.58 -4.37 -10.63
N GLY A 145 3.88 -5.68 -10.69
CA GLY A 145 3.66 -6.51 -11.87
C GLY A 145 2.20 -6.93 -12.00
N PHE A 146 1.37 -6.06 -12.56
CA PHE A 146 -0.02 -6.33 -12.93
C PHE A 146 -0.51 -5.32 -13.98
N ASN A 147 -1.53 -5.70 -14.74
CA ASN A 147 -2.19 -4.83 -15.69
C ASN A 147 -3.18 -3.89 -14.95
N LYS A 148 -2.80 -2.61 -14.84
CA LYS A 148 -3.60 -1.59 -14.13
C LYS A 148 -4.98 -1.38 -14.76
N GLU A 149 -5.10 -1.42 -16.08
CA GLU A 149 -6.37 -1.19 -16.79
C GLU A 149 -7.35 -2.31 -16.49
N MET A 150 -6.90 -3.58 -16.57
CA MET A 150 -7.72 -4.74 -16.24
C MET A 150 -8.15 -4.71 -14.78
N LEU A 151 -7.23 -4.44 -13.85
CA LEU A 151 -7.53 -4.35 -12.43
C LEU A 151 -8.53 -3.22 -12.13
N ASN A 152 -8.30 -2.03 -12.68
CA ASN A 152 -9.20 -0.88 -12.48
C ASN A 152 -10.60 -1.13 -13.06
N LYS A 153 -10.68 -1.77 -14.24
CA LYS A 153 -11.98 -2.14 -14.82
C LYS A 153 -12.77 -3.11 -13.95
N GLU A 154 -12.05 -4.05 -13.32
CA GLU A 154 -12.67 -5.08 -12.46
C GLU A 154 -13.11 -4.53 -11.10
N PHE A 155 -12.26 -3.75 -10.44
CA PHE A 155 -12.49 -3.33 -9.05
C PHE A 155 -12.98 -1.90 -8.89
N PHE A 156 -12.78 -1.05 -9.91
CA PHE A 156 -13.14 0.38 -9.89
C PHE A 156 -13.80 0.79 -11.22
N PRO A 157 -14.92 0.14 -11.63
CA PRO A 157 -15.51 0.34 -12.95
C PRO A 157 -16.05 1.76 -13.17
N ASP A 158 -16.35 2.50 -12.11
CA ASP A 158 -16.74 3.92 -12.15
C ASP A 158 -15.56 4.86 -12.46
N GLY A 159 -14.33 4.34 -12.42
CA GLY A 159 -13.12 5.11 -12.70
C GLY A 159 -12.68 6.05 -11.60
N LYS A 160 -13.38 6.09 -10.47
CA LYS A 160 -13.08 6.97 -9.34
C LYS A 160 -11.75 6.66 -8.67
N TYR A 161 -11.40 5.38 -8.58
CA TYR A 161 -10.13 4.96 -8.00
C TYR A 161 -9.20 4.41 -9.08
N LYS A 162 -7.90 4.66 -8.92
CA LYS A 162 -6.85 4.17 -9.82
C LYS A 162 -5.78 3.44 -9.02
N SER A 163 -5.52 2.19 -9.40
CA SER A 163 -4.53 1.36 -8.73
C SER A 163 -3.09 1.88 -8.91
N LEU A 164 -2.32 1.85 -7.82
CA LEU A 164 -0.90 2.19 -7.80
C LEU A 164 -0.03 0.94 -7.75
N PHE A 165 -0.22 0.16 -6.71
CA PHE A 165 0.42 -1.13 -6.50
C PHE A 165 -0.50 -2.04 -5.69
N ILE A 166 -0.17 -3.33 -5.65
CA ILE A 166 -0.83 -4.29 -4.78
C ILE A 166 0.15 -4.79 -3.73
N CYS A 167 -0.36 -5.25 -2.60
CA CYS A 167 0.47 -5.78 -1.52
C CYS A 167 -0.16 -7.03 -0.92
N GLY A 168 0.52 -8.18 -1.04
CA GLY A 168 0.18 -9.36 -0.24
C GLY A 168 0.50 -9.08 1.23
N ILE A 169 -0.40 -9.45 2.14
CA ILE A 169 -0.19 -9.38 3.58
C ILE A 169 -0.60 -10.68 4.26
N GLY A 170 0.15 -11.05 5.30
CA GLY A 170 -0.08 -12.30 6.04
C GLY A 170 1.09 -12.62 6.95
N TYR A 171 1.22 -13.89 7.29
CA TYR A 171 2.35 -14.42 8.05
C TYR A 171 3.31 -15.10 7.06
N GLY A 172 4.46 -14.48 6.83
CA GLY A 172 5.44 -14.96 5.86
C GLY A 172 6.13 -16.25 6.27
N ASP A 173 6.36 -17.15 5.31
CA ASP A 173 7.20 -18.32 5.52
C ASP A 173 8.68 -17.96 5.37
N SER A 174 9.36 -17.80 6.49
CA SER A 174 10.77 -17.44 6.53
C SER A 174 11.70 -18.50 5.94
N SER A 175 11.25 -19.76 5.83
CA SER A 175 12.03 -20.84 5.23
C SER A 175 12.20 -20.71 3.71
N LYS A 176 11.37 -19.87 3.10
CA LYS A 176 11.36 -19.60 1.64
C LYS A 176 12.01 -18.25 1.27
N LEU A 177 12.61 -17.57 2.23
CA LEU A 177 13.31 -16.33 1.97
C LEU A 177 14.66 -16.56 1.28
N TYR A 178 14.94 -15.75 0.27
CA TYR A 178 16.30 -15.62 -0.27
C TYR A 178 17.18 -14.83 0.70
N GLU A 179 18.49 -14.87 0.49
CA GLU A 179 19.40 -13.97 1.18
C GLU A 179 19.00 -12.49 0.94
N ARG A 180 19.30 -11.64 1.90
CA ARG A 180 19.00 -10.22 1.77
C ARG A 180 19.92 -9.59 0.73
N ALA A 181 19.36 -9.01 -0.29
CA ALA A 181 20.12 -8.20 -1.24
C ALA A 181 20.73 -6.96 -0.55
N PRO A 182 21.93 -6.53 -0.99
CA PRO A 182 22.61 -5.35 -0.44
C PRO A 182 21.78 -4.07 -0.60
N ARG A 183 22.22 -3.03 0.07
CA ARG A 183 21.74 -1.65 -0.10
C ARG A 183 22.94 -0.77 -0.41
N LEU A 184 22.69 0.36 -1.06
CA LEU A 184 23.71 1.37 -1.27
C LEU A 184 24.20 1.90 0.07
N ASP A 185 25.48 2.19 0.15
CA ASP A 185 26.08 2.84 1.31
C ASP A 185 25.65 4.31 1.39
N PHE A 186 25.82 4.91 2.59
CA PHE A 186 25.41 6.30 2.83
C PHE A 186 25.99 7.27 1.81
N ILE A 187 27.28 7.13 1.47
CA ILE A 187 27.99 7.99 0.53
C ILE A 187 27.49 7.91 -0.91
N GLU A 188 26.86 6.78 -1.27
CA GLU A 188 26.27 6.58 -2.61
C GLU A 188 24.83 7.11 -2.70
N ALA A 189 24.11 7.08 -1.59
CA ALA A 189 22.69 7.42 -1.54
C ALA A 189 22.40 8.80 -0.94
N CYS A 190 23.34 9.38 -0.20
CA CYS A 190 23.16 10.61 0.58
C CYS A 190 24.32 11.59 0.39
N CYS A 191 24.02 12.88 0.48
CA CYS A 191 25.04 13.91 0.67
C CYS A 191 24.60 14.89 1.77
N ILE A 192 25.60 15.45 2.46
CA ILE A 192 25.42 16.54 3.44
C ILE A 192 25.99 17.80 2.78
N VAL A 193 25.17 18.84 2.62
CA VAL A 193 25.54 20.13 2.02
C VAL A 193 25.38 21.26 3.02
#